data_a96bcb240a0ab00f1977342a6beb6135
#
_entry.id   a96bcb240a0ab00f1977342a6beb6135
#
_cell.length_a   1.000
_cell.length_b   1.000
_cell.length_c   1.000
_cell.angle_alpha   90.00
_cell.angle_beta   90.00
_cell.angle_gamma   90.00
#
_symmetry.space_group_name_H-M   'P 1'
#
loop_
_entity.id
_entity.type
_entity.pdbx_description
1 polymer ?
#
loop_
_entity_poly.entity_id
_entity_poly.type
_entity_poly.pdbx_seq_one_letter_code
_entity_poly.pdbx_strand_id
1 'polypeptide(L)'
;MRHGMKHRKLNMPRSQRRALFSNLTNALLTHEQINITLPRAKELRTFADNMITYAKKGDLNSRRLALAFLRDETVVSKLFSTLAERYKGRNGGYTRVLKAGIRYGDAAPMAIIELVDRDVAAKGAADKARVAAEKAAAEAAEKEAAAN
;
A
#
# COMPACT_ATOMS: atom_id res chain seq x y z
N MET A 1 -1.86 -4.76 34.26
CA MET A 1 -1.68 -5.66 33.09
C MET A 1 -2.32 -5.05 31.85
N ARG A 2 -1.74 -5.26 30.66
CA ARG A 2 -2.15 -4.60 29.42
C ARG A 2 -2.89 -5.58 28.48
N HIS A 3 -4.02 -6.08 28.94
CA HIS A 3 -4.81 -7.05 28.18
C HIS A 3 -5.58 -6.37 27.02
N GLY A 4 -5.56 -6.97 25.82
CA GLY A 4 -6.28 -6.49 24.65
C GLY A 4 -5.77 -5.15 24.06
N MET A 5 -4.69 -4.58 24.54
CA MET A 5 -4.14 -3.29 24.10
C MET A 5 -2.95 -3.45 23.16
N LYS A 6 -3.05 -4.35 22.19
CA LYS A 6 -1.95 -4.64 21.26
C LYS A 6 -1.67 -3.50 20.29
N HIS A 7 -2.71 -2.75 19.87
CA HIS A 7 -2.62 -1.72 18.83
C HIS A 7 -2.93 -0.32 19.34
N ARG A 8 -2.38 0.70 18.65
CA ARG A 8 -2.67 2.11 18.91
C ARG A 8 -4.09 2.44 18.46
N LYS A 9 -4.84 3.15 19.30
CA LYS A 9 -6.18 3.63 18.95
C LYS A 9 -6.17 4.80 17.95
N LEU A 10 -5.07 5.57 17.88
CA LEU A 10 -4.87 6.73 17.00
C LEU A 10 -5.98 7.80 17.12
N ASN A 11 -6.61 7.90 18.27
CA ASN A 11 -7.75 8.79 18.51
C ASN A 11 -8.93 8.61 17.52
N MET A 12 -9.12 7.40 17.01
CA MET A 12 -10.13 7.09 16.00
C MET A 12 -11.11 6.03 16.48
N PRO A 13 -12.42 6.15 16.16
CA PRO A 13 -13.40 5.07 16.29
C PRO A 13 -12.95 3.80 15.57
N ARG A 14 -13.46 2.64 16.02
CA ARG A 14 -13.06 1.33 15.46
C ARG A 14 -13.29 1.23 13.96
N SER A 15 -14.45 1.72 13.48
CA SER A 15 -14.82 1.68 12.05
C SER A 15 -13.86 2.50 11.19
N GLN A 16 -13.60 3.75 11.59
CA GLN A 16 -12.69 4.65 10.87
C GLN A 16 -11.26 4.11 10.85
N ARG A 17 -10.78 3.57 12.00
CA ARG A 17 -9.45 2.97 12.07
C ARG A 17 -9.32 1.75 11.16
N ARG A 18 -10.36 0.89 11.08
CA ARG A 18 -10.36 -0.25 10.16
C ARG A 18 -10.31 0.21 8.71
N ALA A 19 -11.12 1.20 8.32
CA ALA A 19 -11.11 1.77 6.98
C ALA A 19 -9.77 2.42 6.64
N LEU A 20 -9.17 3.18 7.57
CA LEU A 20 -7.85 3.78 7.39
C LEU A 20 -6.79 2.72 7.07
N PHE A 21 -6.70 1.65 7.87
CA PHE A 21 -5.68 0.62 7.64
C PHE A 21 -5.97 -0.23 6.41
N SER A 22 -7.22 -0.46 6.05
CA SER A 22 -7.59 -1.08 4.77
C SER A 22 -7.04 -0.26 3.59
N ASN A 23 -7.35 1.05 3.55
CA ASN A 23 -6.91 1.94 2.48
C ASN A 23 -5.37 2.11 2.44
N LEU A 24 -4.72 2.25 3.60
CA LEU A 24 -3.26 2.33 3.67
C LEU A 24 -2.58 1.02 3.24
N THR A 25 -3.18 -0.13 3.54
CA THR A 25 -2.65 -1.42 3.09
C THR A 25 -2.80 -1.56 1.58
N ASN A 26 -3.95 -1.18 1.01
CA ASN A 26 -4.15 -1.14 -0.44
C ASN A 26 -3.10 -0.25 -1.12
N ALA A 27 -2.92 0.98 -0.64
CA ALA A 27 -1.91 1.89 -1.18
C ALA A 27 -0.48 1.30 -1.08
N LEU A 28 -0.14 0.67 0.05
CA LEU A 28 1.17 0.04 0.21
C LEU A 28 1.37 -1.14 -0.74
N LEU A 29 0.37 -2.00 -0.93
CA LEU A 29 0.46 -3.14 -1.85
C LEU A 29 0.51 -2.71 -3.31
N THR A 30 -0.17 -1.61 -3.66
CA THR A 30 -0.19 -1.06 -5.03
C THR A 30 1.13 -0.38 -5.38
N HIS A 31 1.56 0.56 -4.54
CA HIS A 31 2.73 1.42 -4.81
C HIS A 31 4.04 0.87 -4.24
N GLU A 32 3.97 -0.14 -3.41
CA GLU A 32 5.08 -0.81 -2.70
C GLU A 32 5.93 0.11 -1.79
N GLN A 33 5.67 1.42 -1.81
CA GLN A 33 6.26 2.42 -0.92
C GLN A 33 5.30 3.61 -0.74
N ILE A 34 5.01 3.97 0.52
CA ILE A 34 4.18 5.14 0.84
C ILE A 34 4.81 5.98 1.96
N ASN A 35 4.52 7.28 1.99
CA ASN A 35 4.96 8.21 3.03
C ASN A 35 3.76 8.58 3.92
N ILE A 36 3.85 8.27 5.21
CA ILE A 36 2.78 8.48 6.20
C ILE A 36 3.37 8.86 7.55
N THR A 37 2.54 9.24 8.52
CA THR A 37 3.03 9.54 9.87
C THR A 37 3.59 8.30 10.58
N LEU A 38 4.65 8.46 11.33
CA LEU A 38 5.37 7.37 12.01
C LEU A 38 4.48 6.46 12.87
N PRO A 39 3.51 6.96 13.67
CA PRO A 39 2.60 6.09 14.42
C PRO A 39 1.75 5.17 13.54
N ARG A 40 1.25 5.70 12.40
CA ARG A 40 0.47 4.91 11.44
C ARG A 40 1.34 3.87 10.73
N ALA A 41 2.56 4.24 10.34
CA ALA A 41 3.50 3.32 9.69
C ALA A 41 3.83 2.11 10.60
N LYS A 42 4.06 2.37 11.89
CA LYS A 42 4.35 1.30 12.86
C LYS A 42 3.20 0.31 13.03
N GLU A 43 1.95 0.79 13.00
CA GLU A 43 0.76 -0.09 13.10
C GLU A 43 0.47 -0.81 11.78
N LEU A 44 0.67 -0.14 10.65
CA LEU A 44 0.41 -0.68 9.32
C LEU A 44 1.19 -1.97 9.02
N ARG A 45 2.41 -2.09 9.56
CA ARG A 45 3.25 -3.29 9.43
C ARG A 45 2.49 -4.58 9.71
N THR A 46 1.77 -4.63 10.83
CA THR A 46 1.04 -5.84 11.23
C THR A 46 -0.04 -6.23 10.21
N PHE A 47 -0.75 -5.23 9.67
CA PHE A 47 -1.78 -5.48 8.65
C PHE A 47 -1.18 -5.96 7.34
N ALA A 48 -0.12 -5.30 6.87
CA ALA A 48 0.57 -5.67 5.64
C ALA A 48 1.21 -7.07 5.73
N ASP A 49 1.91 -7.35 6.83
CA ASP A 49 2.55 -8.66 7.06
C ASP A 49 1.50 -9.79 7.12
N ASN A 50 0.32 -9.56 7.71
CA ASN A 50 -0.77 -10.52 7.71
C ASN A 50 -1.32 -10.79 6.30
N MET A 51 -1.48 -9.73 5.47
CA MET A 51 -1.98 -9.90 4.09
C MET A 51 -1.00 -10.73 3.26
N ILE A 52 0.30 -10.46 3.36
CA ILE A 52 1.33 -11.25 2.66
C ILE A 52 1.36 -12.70 3.18
N THR A 53 1.15 -12.91 4.47
CA THR A 53 1.05 -14.27 5.04
C THR A 53 -0.15 -15.03 4.49
N TYR A 54 -1.32 -14.38 4.33
CA TYR A 54 -2.48 -14.99 3.69
C TYR A 54 -2.20 -15.33 2.22
N ALA A 55 -1.53 -14.45 1.49
CA ALA A 55 -1.17 -14.69 0.11
C ALA A 55 -0.23 -15.89 -0.06
N LYS A 56 0.75 -16.05 0.84
CA LYS A 56 1.67 -17.19 0.86
C LYS A 56 0.97 -18.53 1.12
N LYS A 57 -0.10 -18.55 1.92
CA LYS A 57 -0.91 -19.76 2.13
C LYS A 57 -1.61 -20.19 0.86
N GLY A 58 -2.10 -19.26 0.04
CA GLY A 58 -2.68 -19.50 -1.26
C GLY A 58 -4.06 -20.18 -1.25
N ASP A 59 -4.63 -20.50 -0.07
CA ASP A 59 -5.92 -21.17 0.05
C ASP A 59 -7.09 -20.21 -0.21
N LEU A 60 -8.22 -20.77 -0.62
CA LEU A 60 -9.44 -20.00 -0.91
C LEU A 60 -9.92 -19.18 0.29
N ASN A 61 -9.81 -19.75 1.50
CA ASN A 61 -10.20 -19.05 2.73
C ASN A 61 -9.33 -17.80 2.97
N SER A 62 -8.01 -17.91 2.83
CA SER A 62 -7.08 -16.77 2.95
C SER A 62 -7.39 -15.68 1.91
N ARG A 63 -7.76 -16.06 0.69
CA ARG A 63 -8.18 -15.11 -0.35
C ARG A 63 -9.46 -14.36 0.02
N ARG A 64 -10.45 -15.08 0.56
CA ARG A 64 -11.69 -14.46 1.05
C ARG A 64 -11.45 -13.51 2.23
N LEU A 65 -10.58 -13.87 3.16
CA LEU A 65 -10.19 -13.01 4.29
C LEU A 65 -9.45 -11.74 3.83
N ALA A 66 -8.52 -11.88 2.87
CA ALA A 66 -7.83 -10.74 2.28
C ALA A 66 -8.81 -9.80 1.56
N LEU A 67 -9.72 -10.34 0.75
CA LEU A 67 -10.75 -9.55 0.04
C LEU A 67 -11.70 -8.84 1.02
N ALA A 68 -12.13 -9.51 2.09
CA ALA A 68 -12.98 -8.92 3.12
C ALA A 68 -12.33 -7.75 3.87
N PHE A 69 -10.99 -7.72 3.94
CA PHE A 69 -10.24 -6.63 4.54
C PHE A 69 -9.91 -5.54 3.53
N LEU A 70 -9.31 -5.86 2.39
CA LEU A 70 -8.83 -4.92 1.37
C LEU A 70 -9.98 -4.31 0.57
N ARG A 71 -11.02 -5.09 0.23
CA ARG A 71 -12.19 -4.68 -0.58
C ARG A 71 -11.85 -4.21 -2.00
N ASP A 72 -10.70 -4.60 -2.51
CA ASP A 72 -10.20 -4.28 -3.84
C ASP A 72 -9.66 -5.55 -4.51
N GLU A 73 -10.33 -5.98 -5.55
CA GLU A 73 -9.99 -7.22 -6.26
C GLU A 73 -8.67 -7.11 -7.03
N THR A 74 -8.35 -5.93 -7.54
CA THR A 74 -7.11 -5.70 -8.29
C THR A 74 -5.89 -5.85 -7.40
N VAL A 75 -5.95 -5.27 -6.18
CA VAL A 75 -4.90 -5.39 -5.18
C VAL A 75 -4.78 -6.83 -4.67
N VAL A 76 -5.91 -7.51 -4.44
CA VAL A 76 -5.91 -8.93 -4.04
C VAL A 76 -5.30 -9.80 -5.15
N SER A 77 -5.60 -9.54 -6.42
CA SER A 77 -4.98 -10.23 -7.54
C SER A 77 -3.46 -10.06 -7.55
N LYS A 78 -2.96 -8.83 -7.46
CA LYS A 78 -1.51 -8.53 -7.34
C LYS A 78 -0.89 -9.22 -6.13
N LEU A 79 -1.58 -9.22 -4.99
CA LEU A 79 -1.12 -9.82 -3.75
C LEU A 79 -0.89 -11.33 -3.88
N PHE A 80 -1.84 -12.05 -4.49
CA PHE A 80 -1.78 -13.53 -4.62
C PHE A 80 -0.96 -14.01 -5.82
N SER A 81 -0.77 -13.19 -6.87
CA SER A 81 0.07 -13.53 -8.01
C SER A 81 1.53 -13.12 -7.79
N THR A 82 1.79 -11.82 -7.76
CA THR A 82 3.15 -11.26 -7.80
C THR A 82 3.83 -11.27 -6.43
N LEU A 83 3.13 -10.76 -5.39
CA LEU A 83 3.74 -10.59 -4.08
C LEU A 83 3.88 -11.92 -3.32
N ALA A 84 2.93 -12.84 -3.47
CA ALA A 84 3.01 -14.16 -2.86
C ALA A 84 4.27 -14.93 -3.33
N GLU A 85 4.55 -14.90 -4.63
CA GLU A 85 5.73 -15.56 -5.21
C GLU A 85 7.03 -14.88 -4.77
N ARG A 86 7.06 -13.54 -4.79
CA ARG A 86 8.23 -12.76 -4.35
C ARG A 86 8.65 -13.08 -2.91
N TYR A 87 7.69 -13.25 -2.01
CA TYR A 87 7.95 -13.48 -0.59
C TYR A 87 7.91 -14.94 -0.13
N LYS A 88 7.81 -15.90 -1.06
CA LYS A 88 7.71 -17.33 -0.75
C LYS A 88 8.81 -17.84 0.17
N GLY A 89 10.04 -17.42 -0.08
CA GLY A 89 11.22 -17.81 0.71
C GLY A 89 11.44 -17.01 2.02
N ARG A 90 10.68 -15.95 2.28
CA ARG A 90 10.88 -15.10 3.45
C ARG A 90 9.89 -15.44 4.57
N ASN A 91 10.38 -15.71 5.77
CA ASN A 91 9.58 -16.12 6.94
C ASN A 91 9.17 -14.94 7.83
N GLY A 92 8.58 -13.86 7.26
CA GLY A 92 8.11 -12.69 7.99
C GLY A 92 8.96 -11.45 7.76
N GLY A 93 8.56 -10.31 8.37
CA GLY A 93 9.26 -9.04 8.20
C GLY A 93 9.25 -8.54 6.76
N TYR A 94 8.10 -8.55 6.12
CA TYR A 94 7.94 -8.15 4.72
C TYR A 94 7.98 -6.65 4.51
N THR A 95 7.86 -5.86 5.59
CA THR A 95 7.81 -4.41 5.53
C THR A 95 8.95 -3.77 6.31
N ARG A 96 9.43 -2.63 5.82
CA ARG A 96 10.44 -1.78 6.46
C ARG A 96 9.88 -0.40 6.70
N VAL A 97 10.19 0.20 7.85
CA VAL A 97 9.79 1.57 8.20
C VAL A 97 11.04 2.40 8.42
N LEU A 98 11.19 3.45 7.61
CA LEU A 98 12.28 4.42 7.67
C LEU A 98 11.74 5.75 8.19
N LYS A 99 12.44 6.43 9.11
CA LYS A 99 12.07 7.77 9.55
C LYS A 99 12.37 8.77 8.42
N ALA A 100 11.41 9.66 8.12
CA ALA A 100 11.50 10.63 7.02
C ALA A 100 11.48 12.09 7.51
N GLY A 101 11.86 12.34 8.76
CA GLY A 101 11.87 13.68 9.34
C GLY A 101 10.52 14.09 9.91
N ILE A 102 10.21 15.37 9.85
CA ILE A 102 8.99 16.00 10.36
C ILE A 102 8.25 16.71 9.22
N ARG A 103 6.93 16.76 9.31
CA ARG A 103 6.09 17.46 8.33
C ARG A 103 6.03 18.93 8.65
N TYR A 104 6.23 19.79 7.63
CA TYR A 104 6.05 21.21 7.74
C TYR A 104 4.58 21.54 8.08
N GLY A 105 4.38 22.49 8.97
CA GLY A 105 3.06 22.95 9.43
C GLY A 105 2.68 22.41 10.81
N ASP A 106 2.54 21.09 10.98
CA ASP A 106 2.11 20.47 12.25
C ASP A 106 3.23 19.72 13.01
N ALA A 107 4.46 19.77 12.50
CA ALA A 107 5.64 19.09 13.06
C ALA A 107 5.44 17.59 13.33
N ALA A 108 4.50 16.94 12.62
CA ALA A 108 4.23 15.51 12.79
C ALA A 108 5.43 14.66 12.31
N PRO A 109 5.88 13.65 13.09
CA PRO A 109 6.94 12.75 12.66
C PRO A 109 6.48 11.90 11.49
N MET A 110 7.21 11.96 10.36
CA MET A 110 6.94 11.23 9.14
C MET A 110 7.78 9.96 9.03
N ALA A 111 7.27 9.01 8.29
CA ALA A 111 7.98 7.78 7.97
C ALA A 111 7.58 7.27 6.59
N ILE A 112 8.56 6.69 5.93
CA ILE A 112 8.36 5.90 4.71
C ILE A 112 8.19 4.45 5.14
N ILE A 113 7.08 3.83 4.76
CA ILE A 113 6.91 2.38 4.84
C ILE A 113 7.01 1.80 3.44
N GLU A 114 7.79 0.75 3.31
CA GLU A 114 8.03 0.08 2.04
C GLU A 114 8.02 -1.44 2.20
N LEU A 115 7.72 -2.14 1.12
CA LEU A 115 7.92 -3.58 1.02
C LEU A 115 9.42 -3.85 0.85
N VAL A 116 9.93 -4.84 1.57
CA VAL A 116 11.31 -5.32 1.36
C VAL A 116 11.38 -5.99 -0.02
N ASP A 117 12.43 -5.72 -0.79
CA ASP A 117 12.58 -6.19 -2.18
C ASP A 117 11.47 -5.63 -3.11
N ARG A 118 11.07 -4.38 -2.87
CA ARG A 118 10.04 -3.69 -3.65
C ARG A 118 10.43 -3.50 -5.11
N ASP A 119 9.42 -3.43 -5.97
CA ASP A 119 9.58 -2.94 -7.33
C ASP A 119 9.64 -1.40 -7.32
N VAL A 120 10.75 -0.84 -7.77
CA VAL A 120 10.95 0.62 -7.81
C VAL A 120 9.99 1.29 -8.81
N ALA A 121 9.61 0.58 -9.88
CA ALA A 121 8.71 1.09 -10.90
C ALA A 121 7.24 1.17 -10.41
N ALA A 122 6.85 0.36 -9.44
CA ALA A 122 5.48 0.33 -8.92
C ALA A 122 5.03 1.66 -8.29
N LYS A 123 5.97 2.45 -7.73
CA LYS A 123 5.65 3.74 -7.12
C LYS A 123 5.24 4.76 -8.17
N GLY A 124 3.98 5.20 -8.09
CA GLY A 124 3.43 6.19 -9.00
C GLY A 124 3.20 5.69 -10.43
N ALA A 125 3.21 4.38 -10.67
CA ALA A 125 3.01 3.82 -12.00
C ALA A 125 1.69 4.26 -12.64
N ALA A 126 0.60 4.25 -11.89
CA ALA A 126 -0.71 4.71 -12.36
C ALA A 126 -0.71 6.21 -12.75
N ASP A 127 -0.10 7.06 -11.93
CA ASP A 127 0.00 8.50 -12.22
C ASP A 127 0.91 8.76 -13.42
N LYS A 128 2.03 8.06 -13.54
CA LYS A 128 2.91 8.14 -14.69
C LYS A 128 2.21 7.70 -15.98
N ALA A 129 1.44 6.61 -15.93
CA ALA A 129 0.67 6.15 -17.07
C ALA A 129 -0.40 7.17 -17.49
N ARG A 130 -1.12 7.76 -16.52
CA ARG A 130 -2.11 8.81 -16.80
C ARG A 130 -1.48 10.03 -17.47
N VAL A 131 -0.38 10.56 -16.90
CA VAL A 131 0.33 11.71 -17.46
C VAL A 131 0.89 11.40 -18.86
N ALA A 132 1.38 10.19 -19.09
CA ALA A 132 1.84 9.76 -20.41
C ALA A 132 0.68 9.70 -21.42
N ALA A 133 -0.48 9.19 -21.01
CA ALA A 133 -1.68 9.14 -21.84
C ALA A 133 -2.20 10.56 -22.17
N GLU A 134 -2.23 11.47 -21.18
CA GLU A 134 -2.62 12.87 -21.38
C GLU A 134 -1.68 13.60 -22.37
N LYS A 135 -0.37 13.39 -22.25
CA LYS A 135 0.61 13.96 -23.18
C LYS A 135 0.44 13.41 -24.59
N ALA A 136 0.25 12.10 -24.73
CA ALA A 136 0.02 11.48 -26.03
C ALA A 136 -1.27 12.00 -26.70
N ALA A 137 -2.33 12.18 -25.92
CA ALA A 137 -3.58 12.78 -26.40
C ALA A 137 -3.41 14.24 -26.83
N ALA A 138 -2.65 15.05 -26.07
CA ALA A 138 -2.36 16.43 -26.42
C ALA A 138 -1.52 16.54 -27.71
N GLU A 139 -0.49 15.72 -27.87
CA GLU A 139 0.32 15.65 -29.08
C GLU A 139 -0.48 15.20 -30.31
N ALA A 140 -1.44 14.28 -30.14
CA ALA A 140 -2.33 13.85 -31.20
C ALA A 140 -3.26 15.00 -31.64
N ALA A 141 -3.83 15.72 -30.68
CA ALA A 141 -4.68 16.89 -30.95
C ALA A 141 -3.93 18.04 -31.66
N GLU A 142 -2.68 18.30 -31.26
CA GLU A 142 -1.82 19.29 -31.94
C GLU A 142 -1.50 18.91 -33.40
N LYS A 143 -1.24 17.62 -33.65
CA LYS A 143 -1.02 17.11 -35.01
C LYS A 143 -2.25 17.20 -35.90
N GLU A 144 -3.44 16.92 -35.36
CA GLU A 144 -4.71 17.11 -36.08
C GLU A 144 -4.99 18.59 -36.39
N ALA A 145 -4.71 19.49 -35.43
CA ALA A 145 -4.87 20.94 -35.63
C ALA A 145 -3.90 21.51 -36.64
N ALA A 146 -2.68 20.95 -36.79
CA ALA A 146 -1.68 21.36 -37.76
C ALA A 146 -1.90 20.77 -39.18
N ALA A 147 -2.77 19.73 -39.29
CA ALA A 147 -3.09 19.09 -40.57
C ALA A 147 -4.35 19.65 -41.25
N ASN A 148 -5.10 20.53 -40.56
CA ASN A 148 -6.26 21.29 -41.10
C ASN A 148 -5.91 22.75 -41.34
#